data_266468782d73e6d17e0f894a1361e895
#
_entry.id   266468782d73e6d17e0f894a1361e895
#
_cell.length_a   1.000
_cell.length_b   1.000
_cell.length_c   1.000
_cell.angle_alpha   90.00
_cell.angle_beta   90.00
_cell.angle_gamma   90.00
#
_symmetry.space_group_name_H-M   'P 1'
#
loop_
_entity.id
_entity.type
_entity.pdbx_description
1 polymer ?
#
loop_
_entity_poly.entity_id
_entity_poly.type
_entity_poly.pdbx_seq_one_letter_code
_entity_poly.pdbx_strand_id
1 'polypeptide(L)'
;MPGPIVTAEGVQLDHHPDQAKSRSQYLPLLELSVREEPNDDRNVHYLGREYLYRGRWDDCIRTLKHHLSMPTALWRDERAASMRYIAKACWNKGSGAQARDWYLRAITEAPH
;
A
#
# COMPACT_ATOMS: atom_id res chain seq x y z
N MET A 1 -2.52 20.22 35.91
CA MET A 1 -2.14 20.34 35.52
C MET A 1 -2.11 20.15 35.23
N PRO A 2 -2.49 20.06 35.52
CA PRO A 2 -2.26 19.98 35.04
C PRO A 2 -2.07 19.67 34.46
N GLY A 3 -2.31 19.23 34.55
CA GLY A 3 -1.81 19.12 33.87
C GLY A 3 -1.78 18.74 33.31
N PRO A 4 -1.87 18.52 33.36
CA PRO A 4 -1.62 18.34 32.80
C PRO A 4 -1.60 17.93 32.23
N ILE A 5 -1.72 17.73 32.48
CA ILE A 5 -1.45 17.55 31.86
C ILE A 5 -1.39 17.08 31.32
N VAL A 6 -1.59 16.86 31.77
CA VAL A 6 -1.28 16.70 31.22
C VAL A 6 -1.34 16.13 30.67
N THR A 7 -1.58 15.75 30.93
CA THR A 7 -1.39 15.53 30.45
C THR A 7 -1.52 15.11 29.88
N ALA A 8 -1.73 14.85 30.10
CA ALA A 8 -1.56 14.78 29.57
C ALA A 8 -1.63 14.42 28.99
N GLU A 9 -1.68 14.15 29.10
CA GLU A 9 -1.47 14.07 28.48
C GLU A 9 -1.33 13.58 27.79
N GLY A 10 -1.46 13.37 28.20
CA GLY A 10 -1.05 13.12 27.48
C GLY A 10 -1.14 12.47 26.98
N VAL A 11 -1.10 12.20 27.11
CA VAL A 11 -1.02 11.84 26.45
C VAL A 11 -1.14 11.37 25.80
N GLN A 12 -1.10 11.22 25.80
CA GLN A 12 -1.13 11.03 25.16
C GLN A 12 -1.11 10.83 24.27
N LEU A 13 -0.98 10.69 24.26
CA LEU A 13 -0.99 10.64 23.43
C LEU A 13 -1.15 10.62 22.51
N ASP A 14 -1.04 10.62 22.16
CA ASP A 14 -1.29 10.57 21.25
C ASP A 14 -1.36 10.94 20.29
N HIS A 15 -1.10 11.46 19.79
CA HIS A 15 -1.23 11.74 18.83
C HIS A 15 -1.25 12.27 17.71
N HIS A 16 -0.84 12.95 17.78
CA HIS A 16 -1.45 12.69 16.48
C HIS A 16 -0.86 13.52 15.37
N PRO A 17 -0.36 14.72 15.62
CA PRO A 17 0.51 15.40 14.64
C PRO A 17 1.75 14.56 14.32
N ASP A 18 2.23 13.81 15.29
CA ASP A 18 3.38 12.94 15.08
C ASP A 18 3.04 11.80 14.12
N GLN A 19 1.82 11.30 14.19
CA GLN A 19 1.38 10.27 13.27
C GLN A 19 1.34 10.81 11.84
N ALA A 20 0.90 12.04 11.65
CA ALA A 20 0.88 12.67 10.35
C ALA A 20 2.29 12.82 9.79
N LYS A 21 3.26 13.21 10.62
CA LYS A 21 4.66 13.29 10.20
C LYS A 21 5.20 11.92 9.83
N SER A 22 4.92 10.91 10.65
CA SER A 22 5.35 9.55 10.37
C SER A 22 4.77 9.08 9.05
N ARG A 23 3.50 9.37 8.80
CA ARG A 23 2.85 8.97 7.56
C ARG A 23 3.50 9.64 6.36
N SER A 24 3.88 10.91 6.47
CA SER A 24 4.49 11.62 5.35
C SER A 24 5.88 11.07 5.01
N GLN A 25 6.55 10.42 5.97
CA GLN A 25 7.87 9.84 5.76
C GLN A 25 7.82 8.37 5.37
N TYR A 26 6.66 7.77 5.43
CA TYR A 26 6.50 6.33 5.24
C TYR A 26 6.85 5.89 3.81
N LEU A 27 6.42 6.67 2.82
CA LEU A 27 6.69 6.33 1.43
C LEU A 27 8.20 6.31 1.12
N PRO A 28 8.97 7.36 1.48
CA PRO A 28 10.43 7.29 1.23
C PRO A 28 11.09 6.09 1.93
N LEU A 29 10.63 5.72 3.11
CA LEU A 29 11.19 4.57 3.82
C LEU A 29 10.89 3.26 3.10
N LEU A 30 9.67 3.11 2.59
CA LEU A 30 9.31 1.92 1.81
C LEU A 30 10.13 1.86 0.52
N GLU A 31 10.30 3.00 -0.15
CA GLU A 31 11.10 3.03 -1.37
C GLU A 31 12.53 2.62 -1.09
N LEU A 32 13.08 3.09 0.02
CA LEU A 32 14.43 2.70 0.44
C LEU A 32 14.50 1.21 0.73
N SER A 33 13.53 0.68 1.48
CA SER A 33 13.50 -0.73 1.84
C SER A 33 13.48 -1.62 0.60
N VAL A 34 12.71 -1.25 -0.41
CA VAL A 34 12.65 -2.02 -1.65
C VAL A 34 13.97 -1.96 -2.40
N ARG A 35 14.64 -0.80 -2.39
CA ARG A 35 15.95 -0.69 -3.04
C ARG A 35 17.00 -1.54 -2.34
N GLU A 36 16.94 -1.62 -1.00
CA GLU A 36 17.93 -2.36 -0.22
C GLU A 36 17.67 -3.87 -0.25
N GLU A 37 16.40 -4.26 -0.35
CA GLU A 37 16.03 -5.67 -0.37
C GLU A 37 15.02 -5.91 -1.49
N PRO A 38 15.50 -5.89 -2.73
CA PRO A 38 14.59 -5.96 -3.88
C PRO A 38 13.86 -7.29 -4.04
N ASN A 39 14.30 -8.32 -3.33
CA ASN A 39 13.65 -9.64 -3.38
C ASN A 39 12.60 -9.85 -2.31
N ASP A 40 12.39 -8.87 -1.43
CA ASP A 40 11.38 -8.94 -0.39
C ASP A 40 10.03 -8.56 -1.01
N ASP A 41 9.23 -9.58 -1.35
CA ASP A 41 7.97 -9.37 -2.06
C ASP A 41 6.95 -8.61 -1.22
N ARG A 42 6.96 -8.81 0.10
CA ARG A 42 6.01 -8.11 0.96
C ARG A 42 6.26 -6.60 0.96
N ASN A 43 7.53 -6.19 0.98
CA ASN A 43 7.86 -4.76 0.90
C ASN A 43 7.38 -4.16 -0.41
N VAL A 44 7.52 -4.90 -1.51
CA VAL A 44 7.04 -4.43 -2.82
C VAL A 44 5.52 -4.26 -2.79
N HIS A 45 4.81 -5.22 -2.20
CA HIS A 45 3.36 -5.11 -2.06
C HIS A 45 2.96 -3.86 -1.27
N TYR A 46 3.60 -3.64 -0.11
CA TYR A 46 3.29 -2.48 0.71
C TYR A 46 3.62 -1.17 0.01
N LEU A 47 4.71 -1.15 -0.76
CA LEU A 47 5.06 0.04 -1.53
C LEU A 47 3.97 0.37 -2.55
N GLY A 48 3.51 -0.63 -3.29
CA GLY A 48 2.43 -0.43 -4.25
C GLY A 48 1.16 0.08 -3.61
N ARG A 49 0.81 -0.48 -2.45
CA ARG A 49 -0.37 -0.05 -1.70
C ARG A 49 -0.24 1.41 -1.27
N GLU A 50 0.96 1.79 -0.83
CA GLU A 50 1.16 3.17 -0.40
C GLU A 50 1.05 4.15 -1.57
N TYR A 51 1.56 3.76 -2.74
CA TYR A 51 1.36 4.58 -3.94
C TYR A 51 -0.13 4.80 -4.23
N LEU A 52 -0.94 3.74 -4.06
CA LEU A 52 -2.39 3.88 -4.25
C LEU A 52 -2.97 4.91 -3.28
N TYR A 53 -2.60 4.85 -2.01
CA TYR A 53 -3.09 5.77 -1.00
C TYR A 53 -2.68 7.22 -1.28
N ARG A 54 -1.58 7.41 -2.00
CA ARG A 54 -1.07 8.73 -2.35
C ARG A 54 -1.61 9.22 -3.70
N GLY A 55 -2.44 8.45 -4.36
CA GLY A 55 -2.98 8.82 -5.66
C GLY A 55 -1.98 8.69 -6.80
N ARG A 56 -0.89 7.98 -6.59
CA ARG A 56 0.12 7.76 -7.61
C ARG A 56 -0.21 6.49 -8.37
N TRP A 57 -1.20 6.61 -9.26
CA TRP A 57 -1.81 5.44 -9.90
C TRP A 57 -0.83 4.64 -10.75
N ASP A 58 -0.02 5.32 -11.57
CA ASP A 58 0.92 4.62 -12.45
C ASP A 58 1.99 3.90 -11.66
N ASP A 59 2.50 4.54 -10.60
CA ASP A 59 3.50 3.90 -9.74
C ASP A 59 2.92 2.69 -9.02
N CYS A 60 1.68 2.79 -8.58
CA CYS A 60 0.97 1.67 -7.95
C CYS A 60 0.86 0.49 -8.92
N ILE A 61 0.39 0.76 -10.13
CA ILE A 61 0.19 -0.28 -11.13
C ILE A 61 1.51 -0.97 -11.46
N ARG A 62 2.55 -0.18 -11.72
CA ARG A 62 3.86 -0.73 -12.07
C ARG A 62 4.43 -1.58 -10.94
N THR A 63 4.38 -1.06 -9.72
CA THR A 63 4.95 -1.72 -8.55
C THR A 63 4.23 -3.02 -8.25
N LEU A 64 2.89 -3.02 -8.32
CA LEU A 64 2.13 -4.21 -7.98
C LEU A 64 2.17 -5.26 -9.08
N LYS A 65 2.30 -4.85 -10.35
CA LYS A 65 2.56 -5.82 -11.43
C LYS A 65 3.90 -6.50 -11.19
N HIS A 66 4.90 -5.75 -10.76
CA HIS A 66 6.18 -6.35 -10.41
C HIS A 66 6.01 -7.34 -9.25
N HIS A 67 5.27 -6.97 -8.20
CA HIS A 67 4.98 -7.86 -7.08
C HIS A 67 4.42 -9.19 -7.57
N LEU A 68 3.44 -9.14 -8.48
CA LEU A 68 2.81 -10.35 -9.00
C LEU A 68 3.75 -11.22 -9.82
N SER A 69 4.83 -10.65 -10.33
CA SER A 69 5.81 -11.38 -11.13
C SER A 69 6.92 -12.00 -10.30
N MET A 70 7.00 -11.67 -9.01
CA MET A 70 8.09 -12.14 -8.16
C MET A 70 7.92 -13.62 -7.83
N PRO A 71 9.00 -14.42 -7.93
CA PRO A 71 8.89 -15.87 -7.69
C PRO A 71 8.47 -16.22 -6.27
N THR A 72 8.75 -15.35 -5.30
CA THR A 72 8.40 -15.61 -3.89
C THR A 72 7.02 -15.11 -3.52
N ALA A 73 6.35 -14.37 -4.41
CA ALA A 73 5.01 -13.82 -4.15
C ALA A 73 3.96 -14.89 -4.38
N LEU A 74 3.88 -15.85 -3.46
CA LEU A 74 3.04 -17.04 -3.60
C LEU A 74 1.79 -17.01 -2.72
N TRP A 75 1.69 -16.08 -1.79
CA TRP A 75 0.52 -16.00 -0.92
C TRP A 75 -0.66 -15.41 -1.70
N ARG A 76 -1.64 -16.25 -1.94
CA ARG A 76 -2.76 -15.91 -2.83
C ARG A 76 -3.54 -14.70 -2.36
N ASP A 77 -3.79 -14.59 -1.05
CA ASP A 77 -4.55 -13.47 -0.52
C ASP A 77 -3.83 -12.14 -0.77
N GLU A 78 -2.51 -12.11 -0.62
CA GLU A 78 -1.72 -10.91 -0.89
C GLU A 78 -1.69 -10.62 -2.39
N ARG A 79 -1.57 -11.65 -3.22
CA ARG A 79 -1.62 -11.48 -4.67
C ARG A 79 -2.95 -10.90 -5.11
N ALA A 80 -4.05 -11.44 -4.57
CA ALA A 80 -5.38 -10.93 -4.88
C ALA A 80 -5.54 -9.49 -4.43
N ALA A 81 -4.99 -9.14 -3.27
CA ALA A 81 -5.02 -7.75 -2.79
C ALA A 81 -4.27 -6.82 -3.75
N SER A 82 -3.10 -7.24 -4.25
CA SER A 82 -2.37 -6.45 -5.26
C SER A 82 -3.21 -6.25 -6.50
N MET A 83 -3.91 -7.28 -6.95
CA MET A 83 -4.78 -7.17 -8.13
C MET A 83 -5.92 -6.18 -7.91
N ARG A 84 -6.53 -6.20 -6.71
CA ARG A 84 -7.58 -5.23 -6.37
C ARG A 84 -7.05 -3.80 -6.33
N TYR A 85 -5.83 -3.61 -5.81
CA TYR A 85 -5.23 -2.28 -5.77
C TYR A 85 -4.91 -1.78 -7.18
N ILE A 86 -4.42 -2.66 -8.05
CA ILE A 86 -4.20 -2.29 -9.46
C ILE A 86 -5.53 -1.89 -10.09
N ALA A 87 -6.59 -2.65 -9.83
CA ALA A 87 -7.91 -2.34 -10.35
C ALA A 87 -8.38 -0.96 -9.89
N LYS A 88 -8.19 -0.64 -8.60
CA LYS A 88 -8.56 0.68 -8.09
C LYS A 88 -7.77 1.79 -8.76
N ALA A 89 -6.48 1.58 -8.95
CA ALA A 89 -5.65 2.58 -9.64
C ALA A 89 -6.12 2.77 -11.09
N CYS A 90 -6.43 1.67 -11.79
CA CYS A 90 -6.96 1.75 -13.15
C CYS A 90 -8.28 2.51 -13.18
N TRP A 91 -9.18 2.23 -12.24
CA TRP A 91 -10.46 2.92 -12.15
C TRP A 91 -10.25 4.42 -11.98
N ASN A 92 -9.33 4.80 -11.08
CA ASN A 92 -9.08 6.21 -10.80
C ASN A 92 -8.41 6.93 -11.98
N LYS A 93 -7.76 6.18 -12.86
CA LYS A 93 -7.19 6.73 -14.09
C LYS A 93 -8.23 6.85 -15.21
N GLY A 94 -9.44 6.34 -15.00
CA GLY A 94 -10.46 6.35 -16.01
C GLY A 94 -10.49 5.12 -16.90
N SER A 95 -9.77 4.06 -16.54
CA SER A 95 -9.71 2.82 -17.33
C SER A 95 -10.61 1.76 -16.72
N GLY A 96 -11.94 1.97 -16.83
CA GLY A 96 -12.90 1.07 -16.21
C GLY A 96 -12.81 -0.37 -16.72
N ALA A 97 -12.54 -0.57 -18.01
CA ALA A 97 -12.42 -1.91 -18.57
C ALA A 97 -11.23 -2.66 -17.95
N GLN A 98 -10.09 -2.00 -17.82
CA GLN A 98 -8.92 -2.60 -17.19
C GLN A 98 -9.19 -2.88 -15.71
N ALA A 99 -9.87 -1.95 -15.03
CA ALA A 99 -10.22 -2.16 -13.63
C ALA A 99 -11.06 -3.42 -13.47
N ARG A 100 -12.06 -3.62 -14.33
CA ARG A 100 -12.92 -4.80 -14.27
C ARG A 100 -12.10 -6.07 -14.47
N ASP A 101 -11.21 -6.07 -15.45
CA ASP A 101 -10.38 -7.25 -15.71
C ASP A 101 -9.53 -7.61 -14.50
N TRP A 102 -8.94 -6.62 -13.85
CA TRP A 102 -8.12 -6.88 -12.67
C TRP A 102 -8.96 -7.37 -11.49
N TYR A 103 -10.17 -6.83 -11.29
CA TYR A 103 -11.05 -7.35 -10.25
C TYR A 103 -11.44 -8.80 -10.50
N LEU A 104 -11.71 -9.16 -11.74
CA LEU A 104 -12.04 -10.55 -12.09
C LEU A 104 -10.85 -11.47 -11.83
N ARG A 105 -9.64 -11.03 -12.13
CA ARG A 105 -8.44 -11.80 -11.84
C ARG A 105 -8.25 -11.97 -10.35
N ALA A 106 -8.54 -10.94 -9.56
CA ALA A 106 -8.43 -11.03 -8.10
C ALA A 106 -9.38 -12.08 -7.54
N ILE A 107 -10.62 -12.11 -8.04
CA ILE A 107 -11.61 -13.08 -7.62
C ILE A 107 -11.15 -14.51 -7.97
N THR A 108 -10.56 -14.68 -9.14
CA THR A 108 -10.04 -15.98 -9.54
C THR A 108 -8.86 -16.42 -8.68
N GLU A 109 -8.00 -15.45 -8.30
CA GLU A 109 -6.81 -15.75 -7.50
C GLU A 109 -7.21 -16.20 -6.09
N ALA A 110 -8.15 -15.50 -5.46
CA ALA A 110 -8.59 -15.80 -4.09
C ALA A 110 -10.09 -15.47 -3.97
N PRO A 111 -10.94 -16.43 -4.29
CA PRO A 111 -12.39 -16.18 -4.27
C PRO A 111 -12.93 -16.22 -2.85
N HIS A 112 -13.18 -15.08 -2.29
CA HIS A 112 -13.83 -14.97 -0.99
C HIS A 112 -15.00 -14.04 -1.05
#